data_72b14acec4dafe7093a23fcaa4508a5e
#
_entry.id   72b14acec4dafe7093a23fcaa4508a5e
#
_cell.length_a   1.000
_cell.length_b   1.000
_cell.length_c   1.000
_cell.angle_alpha   90.00
_cell.angle_beta   90.00
_cell.angle_gamma   90.00
#
_symmetry.space_group_name_H-M   'P 1'
#
loop_
_entity.id
_entity.type
_entity.pdbx_description
1 polymer ?
#
loop_
_entity_poly.entity_id
_entity_poly.type
_entity_poly.pdbx_seq_one_letter_code
_entity_poly.pdbx_strand_id
1 'polypeptide(L)'
;HHAGLDIPALKNLLTIGNLTNLCASISTVTPGGENEGDIYCIWGAFKVRREEIRNGVRYALIDCPHALAWTNTFDEARQNLIIHCTIDKTHPDPEFVESIHAFVSDWSDGMRKALHR
;
A
#
# COMPACT_ATOMS: atom_id res chain seq x y z
N HIS A 1 -16.03 -7.38 1.10
CA HIS A 1 -17.12 -6.55 1.62
C HIS A 1 -16.74 -5.94 2.98
N HIS A 2 -16.81 -4.64 3.10
CA HIS A 2 -16.42 -3.89 4.30
C HIS A 2 -17.52 -2.91 4.70
N ALA A 3 -18.62 -3.44 5.24
CA ALA A 3 -19.77 -2.64 5.65
C ALA A 3 -19.34 -1.60 6.70
N GLY A 4 -19.80 -0.36 6.54
CA GLY A 4 -19.48 0.72 7.45
C GLY A 4 -18.18 1.47 7.14
N LEU A 5 -17.38 0.99 6.19
CA LEU A 5 -16.19 1.73 5.75
C LEU A 5 -16.61 2.80 4.74
N ASP A 6 -15.99 3.96 4.84
CA ASP A 6 -16.12 5.02 3.84
C ASP A 6 -14.74 5.52 3.40
N ILE A 7 -14.71 6.33 2.35
CA ILE A 7 -13.46 6.82 1.77
C ILE A 7 -12.68 7.70 2.76
N PRO A 8 -13.30 8.64 3.50
CA PRO A 8 -12.55 9.40 4.52
C PRO A 8 -11.93 8.52 5.60
N ALA A 9 -12.64 7.50 6.08
CA ALA A 9 -12.11 6.58 7.07
C ALA A 9 -10.92 5.78 6.51
N LEU A 10 -11.01 5.35 5.26
CA LEU A 10 -9.92 4.66 4.58
C LEU A 10 -8.68 5.57 4.48
N LYS A 11 -8.86 6.82 4.10
CA LYS A 11 -7.74 7.78 4.00
C LYS A 11 -7.09 8.05 5.35
N ASN A 12 -7.87 8.06 6.43
CA ASN A 12 -7.33 8.23 7.78
C ASN A 12 -6.55 7.00 8.27
N LEU A 13 -6.92 5.81 7.82
CA LEU A 13 -6.20 4.58 8.13
C LEU A 13 -4.90 4.49 7.36
N LEU A 14 -4.91 4.88 6.09
CA LEU A 14 -3.78 4.75 5.17
C LEU A 14 -2.84 5.94 5.29
N THR A 15 -2.03 5.93 6.33
CA THR A 15 -1.01 6.95 6.61
C THR A 15 0.38 6.36 6.41
N ILE A 16 1.40 7.22 6.36
CA ILE A 16 2.79 6.75 6.30
C ILE A 16 3.14 6.01 7.60
N GLY A 17 2.77 6.54 8.75
CA GLY A 17 3.10 5.94 10.04
C GLY A 17 2.47 4.58 10.31
N ASN A 18 1.38 4.25 9.63
CA ASN A 18 0.68 2.97 9.80
C ASN A 18 1.21 1.85 8.91
N LEU A 19 2.17 2.11 8.03
CA LEU A 19 2.60 1.12 7.02
C LEU A 19 3.06 -0.20 7.63
N THR A 20 3.78 -0.17 8.75
CA THR A 20 4.24 -1.39 9.41
C THR A 20 3.10 -2.19 10.04
N ASN A 21 2.02 -1.52 10.42
CA ASN A 21 0.82 -2.17 10.96
C ASN A 21 -0.07 -2.76 9.86
N LEU A 22 0.08 -2.26 8.63
CA LEU A 22 -0.77 -2.66 7.51
C LEU A 22 -0.14 -3.74 6.64
N CYS A 23 1.17 -3.97 6.76
CA CYS A 23 1.85 -4.92 5.89
C CYS A 23 3.06 -5.55 6.57
N ALA A 24 3.04 -6.87 6.68
CA ALA A 24 4.16 -7.61 7.27
C ALA A 24 5.45 -7.54 6.43
N SER A 25 5.32 -7.27 5.13
CA SER A 25 6.46 -7.09 4.23
C SER A 25 7.21 -5.77 4.45
N ILE A 26 6.63 -4.83 5.21
CA ILE A 26 7.28 -3.57 5.59
C ILE A 26 7.70 -3.68 7.04
N SER A 27 9.01 -3.75 7.29
CA SER A 27 9.53 -4.00 8.64
C SER A 27 9.70 -2.73 9.46
N THR A 28 10.09 -1.61 8.84
CA THR A 28 10.23 -0.33 9.54
C THR A 28 9.71 0.81 8.70
N VAL A 29 9.27 1.87 9.36
CA VAL A 29 8.88 3.11 8.72
C VAL A 29 9.35 4.29 9.55
N THR A 30 9.92 5.29 8.89
CA THR A 30 10.32 6.55 9.51
C THR A 30 9.60 7.68 8.78
N PRO A 31 8.53 8.23 9.35
CA PRO A 31 7.82 9.31 8.69
C PRO A 31 8.70 10.56 8.54
N GLY A 32 8.72 11.13 7.32
CA GLY A 32 9.44 12.36 7.03
C GLY A 32 8.52 13.56 6.86
N GLY A 33 7.21 13.34 6.95
CA GLY A 33 6.16 14.34 6.77
C GLY A 33 4.82 13.63 6.69
N GLU A 34 3.77 14.37 6.36
CA GLU A 34 2.43 13.78 6.26
C GLU A 34 2.31 12.76 5.14
N ASN A 35 3.00 13.01 4.03
CA ASN A 35 2.85 12.23 2.81
C ASN A 35 4.16 11.63 2.31
N GLU A 36 5.20 11.61 3.12
CA GLU A 36 6.50 11.04 2.75
C GLU A 36 7.13 10.36 3.94
N GLY A 37 7.98 9.38 3.66
CA GLY A 37 8.74 8.69 4.67
C GLY A 37 9.76 7.74 4.07
N ASP A 38 10.54 7.12 4.93
CA ASP A 38 11.50 6.09 4.56
C ASP A 38 11.02 4.76 5.11
N ILE A 39 11.06 3.72 4.28
CA ILE A 39 10.67 2.38 4.70
C ILE A 39 11.79 1.38 4.42
N TYR A 40 11.80 0.31 5.19
CA TYR A 40 12.57 -0.89 4.87
C TYR A 40 11.58 -2.03 4.67
N CYS A 41 11.59 -2.60 3.48
CA CYS A 41 10.65 -3.64 3.08
C CYS A 41 11.37 -4.82 2.43
N ILE A 42 10.62 -5.78 1.89
CA ILE A 42 11.20 -6.99 1.27
C ILE A 42 12.13 -6.68 0.11
N TRP A 43 12.04 -5.51 -0.51
CA TRP A 43 12.92 -5.10 -1.61
C TRP A 43 14.08 -4.20 -1.16
N GLY A 44 14.16 -3.86 0.12
CA GLY A 44 15.19 -2.99 0.68
C GLY A 44 14.66 -1.66 1.20
N ALA A 45 15.57 -0.69 1.31
CA ALA A 45 15.24 0.65 1.82
C ALA A 45 14.81 1.57 0.68
N PHE A 46 13.66 2.21 0.84
CA PHE A 46 13.11 3.13 -0.17
C PHE A 46 12.42 4.30 0.48
N LYS A 47 12.34 5.40 -0.27
CA LYS A 47 11.44 6.51 0.07
C LYS A 47 10.06 6.19 -0.46
N VAL A 48 9.05 6.44 0.34
CA VAL A 48 7.66 6.24 -0.04
C VAL A 48 6.94 7.59 -0.03
N ARG A 49 6.12 7.81 -1.05
CA ARG A 49 5.22 8.97 -1.13
C ARG A 49 3.79 8.48 -1.09
N ARG A 50 3.00 9.15 -0.25
CA ARG A 50 1.57 8.91 -0.14
C ARG A 50 0.83 10.01 -0.91
N GLU A 51 -0.10 9.60 -1.77
CA GLU A 51 -0.97 10.53 -2.49
C GLU A 51 -2.42 10.16 -2.24
N GLU A 52 -3.23 11.13 -1.86
CA GLU A 52 -4.66 10.90 -1.80
C GLU A 52 -5.22 11.00 -3.21
N ILE A 53 -5.99 10.00 -3.60
CA ILE A 53 -6.68 9.94 -4.88
C ILE A 53 -8.18 9.92 -4.63
N ARG A 54 -8.98 10.03 -5.67
CA ARG A 54 -10.43 10.23 -5.55
C ARG A 54 -11.11 9.23 -4.61
N ASN A 55 -10.79 7.95 -4.74
CA ASN A 55 -11.46 6.89 -3.98
C ASN A 55 -10.52 6.16 -3.02
N GLY A 56 -9.39 6.76 -2.67
CA GLY A 56 -8.46 6.09 -1.78
C GLY A 56 -7.10 6.75 -1.68
N VAL A 57 -6.06 5.91 -1.59
CA VAL A 57 -4.68 6.35 -1.38
C VAL A 57 -3.74 5.53 -2.26
N ARG A 58 -2.78 6.22 -2.86
CA ARG A 58 -1.70 5.61 -3.63
C ARG A 58 -0.38 5.79 -2.87
N TYR A 59 0.37 4.71 -2.74
CA TYR A 59 1.75 4.76 -2.26
C TYR A 59 2.70 4.47 -3.40
N ALA A 60 3.77 5.26 -3.51
CA ALA A 60 4.79 5.07 -4.55
C ALA A 60 6.17 5.02 -3.91
N LEU A 61 6.99 4.07 -4.37
CA LEU A 61 8.41 4.01 -4.02
C LEU A 61 9.17 4.90 -5.00
N ILE A 62 9.48 6.13 -4.60
CA ILE A 62 9.94 7.18 -5.52
C ILE A 62 11.36 6.98 -6.02
N ASP A 63 12.17 6.18 -5.33
CA ASP A 63 13.54 5.84 -5.75
C ASP A 63 13.69 4.38 -6.18
N CYS A 64 12.58 3.72 -6.49
CA CYS A 64 12.58 2.33 -6.95
C CYS A 64 12.87 2.27 -8.45
N PRO A 65 13.83 1.42 -8.90
CA PRO A 65 14.14 1.27 -10.33
C PRO A 65 12.97 0.78 -11.17
N HIS A 66 11.99 0.12 -10.54
CA HIS A 66 10.82 -0.42 -11.22
C HIS A 66 9.60 0.49 -11.11
N ALA A 67 9.75 1.68 -10.55
CA ALA A 67 8.66 2.63 -10.32
C ALA A 67 7.45 1.98 -9.64
N LEU A 68 7.71 1.12 -8.64
CA LEU A 68 6.66 0.35 -7.97
C LEU A 68 5.73 1.26 -7.18
N ALA A 69 4.44 1.06 -7.36
CA ALA A 69 3.41 1.78 -6.62
C ALA A 69 2.23 0.85 -6.36
N TRP A 70 1.50 1.10 -5.27
CA TRP A 70 0.25 0.37 -5.03
C TRP A 70 -0.84 1.36 -4.62
N THR A 71 -2.05 1.07 -5.09
CA THR A 71 -3.23 1.88 -4.82
C THR A 71 -4.22 1.09 -3.99
N ASN A 72 -4.92 1.81 -3.13
CA ASN A 72 -5.99 1.26 -2.30
C ASN A 72 -7.22 2.12 -2.58
N THR A 73 -8.18 1.56 -3.29
CA THR A 73 -9.41 2.27 -3.64
C THR A 73 -10.61 1.53 -3.06
N PHE A 74 -11.64 2.29 -2.73
CA PHE A 74 -12.85 1.74 -2.15
C PHE A 74 -14.04 2.03 -3.05
N ASP A 75 -14.72 0.98 -3.48
CA ASP A 75 -15.97 1.07 -4.23
C ASP A 75 -17.12 1.08 -3.22
N GLU A 76 -17.65 2.28 -2.94
CA GLU A 76 -18.72 2.45 -1.95
C GLU A 76 -20.01 1.75 -2.36
N ALA A 77 -20.30 1.68 -3.65
CA ALA A 77 -21.52 1.04 -4.14
C ALA A 77 -21.52 -0.47 -3.88
N ARG A 78 -20.36 -1.11 -4.02
CA ARG A 78 -20.20 -2.56 -3.82
C ARG A 78 -19.60 -2.91 -2.47
N GLN A 79 -19.17 -1.92 -1.69
CA GLN A 79 -18.47 -2.09 -0.42
C GLN A 79 -17.21 -2.97 -0.56
N ASN A 80 -16.46 -2.78 -1.63
CA ASN A 80 -15.24 -3.54 -1.92
C ASN A 80 -13.99 -2.65 -1.88
N LEU A 81 -12.98 -3.14 -1.18
CA LEU A 81 -11.64 -2.56 -1.21
C LEU A 81 -10.84 -3.21 -2.34
N ILE A 82 -10.22 -2.39 -3.18
CA ILE A 82 -9.44 -2.86 -4.32
C ILE A 82 -7.98 -2.44 -4.11
N ILE A 83 -7.08 -3.42 -4.17
CA ILE A 83 -5.65 -3.18 -4.04
C ILE A 83 -5.01 -3.49 -5.39
N HIS A 84 -4.30 -2.51 -5.95
CA HIS A 84 -3.68 -2.63 -7.26
C HIS A 84 -2.21 -2.22 -7.16
N CYS A 85 -1.31 -3.11 -7.59
CA CYS A 85 0.12 -2.85 -7.61
C CYS A 85 0.61 -2.71 -9.05
N THR A 86 1.37 -1.66 -9.32
CA THR A 86 1.89 -1.37 -10.66
C THR A 86 3.41 -1.22 -10.65
N ILE A 87 4.02 -1.60 -11.77
CA ILE A 87 5.44 -1.37 -12.06
C ILE A 87 5.56 -0.87 -13.51
N ASP A 88 6.68 -0.23 -13.83
CA ASP A 88 6.89 0.31 -15.18
C ASP A 88 7.52 -0.68 -16.17
N LYS A 89 7.75 -1.93 -15.76
CA LYS A 89 8.44 -2.93 -16.57
C LYS A 89 7.45 -3.90 -17.23
N THR A 90 7.56 -4.06 -18.54
CA THR A 90 6.65 -4.90 -19.33
C THR A 90 6.91 -6.40 -19.10
N HIS A 91 8.19 -6.78 -18.90
CA HIS A 91 8.59 -8.19 -18.71
C HIS A 91 9.42 -8.29 -17.43
N PRO A 92 8.78 -8.27 -16.25
CA PRO A 92 9.52 -8.34 -15.00
C PRO A 92 10.08 -9.73 -14.75
N ASP A 93 11.15 -9.78 -13.93
CA ASP A 93 11.73 -11.04 -13.46
C ASP A 93 10.67 -11.85 -12.70
N PRO A 94 10.54 -13.17 -12.96
CA PRO A 94 9.55 -14.00 -12.25
C PRO A 94 9.69 -13.97 -10.72
N GLU A 95 10.91 -13.93 -10.20
CA GLU A 95 11.12 -13.83 -8.75
C GLU A 95 10.59 -12.51 -8.19
N PHE A 96 10.74 -11.43 -8.96
CA PHE A 96 10.20 -10.13 -8.57
C PHE A 96 8.67 -10.15 -8.57
N VAL A 97 8.06 -10.77 -9.58
CA VAL A 97 6.60 -10.93 -9.64
C VAL A 97 6.08 -11.71 -8.42
N GLU A 98 6.77 -12.79 -8.03
CA GLU A 98 6.42 -13.54 -6.82
C GLU A 98 6.51 -12.67 -5.57
N SER A 99 7.52 -11.82 -5.48
CA SER A 99 7.65 -10.91 -4.33
C SER A 99 6.53 -9.88 -4.29
N ILE A 100 6.05 -9.42 -5.45
CA ILE A 100 4.88 -8.52 -5.53
C ILE A 100 3.63 -9.24 -5.01
N HIS A 101 3.41 -10.49 -5.40
CA HIS A 101 2.27 -11.27 -4.92
C HIS A 101 2.33 -11.45 -3.40
N ALA A 102 3.52 -11.75 -2.85
CA ALA A 102 3.70 -11.87 -1.41
C ALA A 102 3.41 -10.54 -0.69
N PHE A 103 3.88 -9.43 -1.25
CA PHE A 103 3.64 -8.10 -0.69
C PHE A 103 2.14 -7.77 -0.69
N VAL A 104 1.45 -7.99 -1.80
CA VAL A 104 0.02 -7.72 -1.90
C VAL A 104 -0.77 -8.60 -0.94
N SER A 105 -0.38 -9.86 -0.79
CA SER A 105 -1.01 -10.77 0.18
C SER A 105 -0.85 -10.27 1.61
N ASP A 106 0.37 -9.86 1.99
CA ASP A 106 0.64 -9.30 3.32
C ASP A 106 -0.13 -8.01 3.55
N TRP A 107 -0.20 -7.15 2.53
CA TRP A 107 -0.96 -5.91 2.60
C TRP A 107 -2.45 -6.18 2.80
N SER A 108 -3.00 -7.11 2.02
CA SER A 108 -4.41 -7.50 2.12
C SER A 108 -4.74 -8.07 3.50
N ASP A 109 -3.86 -8.90 4.05
CA ASP A 109 -4.05 -9.47 5.39
C ASP A 109 -4.00 -8.39 6.46
N GLY A 110 -3.06 -7.45 6.36
CA GLY A 110 -2.94 -6.33 7.29
C GLY A 110 -4.17 -5.42 7.24
N MET A 111 -4.64 -5.11 6.05
CA MET A 111 -5.85 -4.31 5.85
C MET A 111 -7.07 -5.00 6.43
N ARG A 112 -7.21 -6.31 6.22
CA ARG A 112 -8.32 -7.09 6.77
C ARG A 112 -8.34 -7.02 8.29
N LYS A 113 -7.19 -7.19 8.93
CA LYS A 113 -7.06 -7.11 10.38
C LYS A 113 -7.39 -5.71 10.89
N ALA A 114 -6.91 -4.68 10.22
CA ALA A 114 -7.15 -3.29 10.61
C ALA A 114 -8.63 -2.91 10.51
N LEU A 115 -9.32 -3.40 9.47
CA LEU A 115 -10.72 -3.07 9.21
C LEU A 115 -11.71 -3.89 10.03
N HIS A 116 -11.28 -4.98 10.65
CA HIS A 116 -12.15 -5.85 11.47
C HIS A 116 -11.87 -5.75 12.97
N ARG A 117 -11.30 -4.65 13.39
CA ARG A 117 -11.08 -4.38 14.82
C ARG A 117 -12.36 -3.90 15.50
#